data_9242c113bde4e6c24db06920a35f0876
#
_entry.id   9242c113bde4e6c24db06920a35f0876
#
_cell.length_a   1.000
_cell.length_b   1.000
_cell.length_c   1.000
_cell.angle_alpha   90.00
_cell.angle_beta   90.00
_cell.angle_gamma   90.00
#
_symmetry.space_group_name_H-M   'P 1'
#
loop_
_entity.id
_entity.type
_entity.pdbx_description
1 polymer ?
#
loop_
_entity_poly.entity_id
_entity_poly.type
_entity_poly.pdbx_seq_one_letter_code
_entity_poly.pdbx_strand_id
1 'polypeptide(L)'
;RSSLAWYVGVACLGGSLCVGSVVQADSPTTVKANPVVPTAMVAQVQSTQPTNSIAATNTVANTVAANSEPAKAAVVLDEQAALKQKQQYQADTETMGLLWMRTSAEYRALAYQGYNVAMNLVKMAVADPSHQRKPLAIVLDADETVVDNTKLMGESIANGNGRFDAPWWRQAVHQGKSQAMPGAVEFLNEVHKQGVEIFYVSNRYAPVNYDATVQNFKELGFPSVDKDHILLFEKDSDKQPRFDAIAKKYYVVLYMGDNAG
;
A
#
# COMPACT_ATOMS: atom_id res chain seq x y z
N ARG A 1 27.40 15.92 -6.63
CA ARG A 1 26.17 16.67 -6.26
C ARG A 1 25.04 15.65 -6.31
N SER A 2 24.50 15.30 -5.14
CA SER A 2 23.42 14.35 -4.94
C SER A 2 22.12 14.89 -5.57
N SER A 3 21.44 14.06 -6.35
CA SER A 3 20.08 14.36 -6.82
C SER A 3 19.12 14.26 -5.63
N LEU A 4 18.44 15.33 -5.31
CA LEU A 4 17.36 15.33 -4.32
C LEU A 4 16.11 14.76 -4.98
N ALA A 5 15.69 13.59 -4.55
CA ALA A 5 14.38 13.03 -4.93
C ALA A 5 13.41 13.19 -3.75
N TRP A 6 12.15 13.52 -4.04
CA TRP A 6 11.10 13.68 -3.05
C TRP A 6 10.22 12.43 -3.01
N TYR A 7 9.87 11.99 -1.83
CA TYR A 7 8.91 10.90 -1.64
C TYR A 7 7.59 11.47 -1.11
N VAL A 8 6.51 11.22 -1.82
CA VAL A 8 5.16 11.57 -1.38
C VAL A 8 4.40 10.28 -1.11
N GLY A 9 4.21 9.96 0.16
CA GLY A 9 3.39 8.83 0.58
C GLY A 9 1.94 9.25 0.76
N VAL A 10 1.02 8.55 0.15
CA VAL A 10 -0.40 8.58 0.48
C VAL A 10 -0.69 7.31 1.26
N ALA A 11 -0.45 7.34 2.57
CA ALA A 11 -0.73 6.18 3.41
C ALA A 11 -2.23 6.10 3.70
N CYS A 12 -2.86 5.08 3.17
CA CYS A 12 -4.24 4.73 3.47
C CYS A 12 -4.29 3.31 4.01
N LEU A 13 -4.02 3.10 5.30
CA LEU A 13 -4.44 1.89 6.00
C LEU A 13 -4.53 2.13 7.52
N GLY A 14 -5.71 1.86 8.07
CA GLY A 14 -5.91 1.53 9.47
C GLY A 14 -5.79 2.65 10.48
N GLY A 15 -6.84 3.47 10.63
CA GLY A 15 -7.18 4.10 11.93
C GLY A 15 -6.24 5.16 12.51
N SER A 16 -5.27 5.67 11.75
CA SER A 16 -4.39 6.76 12.20
C SER A 16 -4.44 7.90 11.19
N LEU A 17 -4.58 9.12 11.67
CA LEU A 17 -4.53 10.33 10.84
C LEU A 17 -3.20 10.35 10.08
N CYS A 18 -3.25 10.09 8.78
CA CYS A 18 -2.10 10.24 7.91
C CYS A 18 -1.99 11.70 7.47
N VAL A 19 -1.09 12.42 8.12
CA VAL A 19 -0.56 13.67 7.58
C VAL A 19 0.44 13.27 6.50
N GLY A 20 0.22 13.71 5.26
CA GLY A 20 1.17 13.46 4.17
C GLY A 20 2.55 13.98 4.54
N SER A 21 3.49 13.07 4.74
CA SER A 21 4.88 13.43 5.03
C SER A 21 5.64 13.56 3.73
N VAL A 22 6.20 14.74 3.48
CA VAL A 22 7.17 14.95 2.41
C VAL A 22 8.54 14.66 3.00
N VAL A 23 9.18 13.59 2.55
CA VAL A 23 10.53 13.22 2.99
C VAL A 23 11.52 13.52 1.85
N GLN A 24 12.54 14.31 2.17
CA GLN A 24 13.65 14.57 1.27
C GLN A 24 14.67 13.43 1.43
N ALA A 25 14.90 12.65 0.37
CA ALA A 25 15.89 11.60 0.37
C ALA A 25 17.23 12.12 -0.18
N ASP A 26 18.23 12.23 0.69
CA ASP A 26 19.62 12.31 0.28
C ASP A 26 20.11 10.89 -0.03
N SER A 27 20.99 10.74 -1.03
CA SER A 27 21.61 9.46 -1.45
C SER A 27 22.16 8.65 -0.26
N PRO A 28 22.25 7.30 -0.36
CA PRO A 28 22.37 6.41 0.77
C PRO A 28 23.71 6.51 1.48
N THR A 29 23.75 7.29 2.53
CA THR A 29 24.67 7.14 3.63
C THR A 29 23.82 6.97 4.87
N THR A 30 24.03 5.84 5.53
CA THR A 30 23.35 5.45 6.77
C THR A 30 23.30 6.58 7.79
N VAL A 31 22.17 7.26 7.89
CA VAL A 31 21.89 8.20 8.97
C VAL A 31 20.84 7.55 9.89
N LYS A 32 21.28 7.18 11.10
CA LYS A 32 20.36 6.86 12.19
C LYS A 32 19.59 8.14 12.52
N ALA A 33 18.35 8.22 12.10
CA ALA A 33 17.46 9.28 12.50
C ALA A 33 16.93 9.00 13.91
N ASN A 34 17.29 9.85 14.88
CA ASN A 34 16.57 9.91 16.14
C ASN A 34 15.21 10.60 15.91
N PRO A 35 14.08 9.96 16.24
CA PRO A 35 12.80 10.63 16.14
C PRO A 35 12.65 11.65 17.28
N VAL A 36 12.53 12.91 16.94
CA VAL A 36 12.00 13.93 17.86
C VAL A 36 10.48 13.73 17.90
N VAL A 37 10.01 13.10 18.97
CA VAL A 37 8.58 12.97 19.26
C VAL A 37 8.12 14.21 20.00
N PRO A 38 7.10 14.95 19.53
CA PRO A 38 6.45 15.96 20.35
C PRO A 38 5.68 15.25 21.47
N THR A 39 5.96 15.63 22.70
CA THR A 39 5.26 15.11 23.89
C THR A 39 3.80 15.58 23.86
N ALA A 40 2.89 14.75 23.40
CA ALA A 40 1.46 14.91 23.61
C ALA A 40 1.03 13.94 24.71
N MET A 41 0.34 14.47 25.71
CA MET A 41 -0.16 13.82 26.90
C MET A 41 -0.83 12.46 26.57
N VAL A 42 -0.25 11.38 27.07
CA VAL A 42 -0.91 10.08 27.13
C VAL A 42 -1.64 10.01 28.48
N ALA A 43 -2.95 10.05 28.43
CA ALA A 43 -3.78 9.71 29.58
C ALA A 43 -3.62 8.20 29.85
N GLN A 44 -3.02 7.85 30.98
CA GLN A 44 -2.93 6.47 31.45
C GLN A 44 -4.32 5.98 31.87
N VAL A 45 -4.86 5.05 31.11
CA VAL A 45 -5.95 4.19 31.59
C VAL A 45 -5.32 3.04 32.36
N GLN A 46 -5.41 3.08 33.68
CA GLN A 46 -5.04 1.96 34.55
C GLN A 46 -6.06 0.83 34.36
N SER A 47 -5.63 -0.26 33.77
CA SER A 47 -6.37 -1.52 33.80
C SER A 47 -6.12 -2.21 35.13
N THR A 48 -7.10 -2.23 36.02
CA THR A 48 -7.11 -3.07 37.18
C THR A 48 -7.39 -4.52 36.79
N GLN A 49 -6.39 -5.37 36.85
CA GLN A 49 -6.60 -6.82 36.81
C GLN A 49 -7.07 -7.33 38.18
N PRO A 50 -8.08 -8.21 38.27
CA PRO A 50 -8.38 -8.91 39.49
C PRO A 50 -7.40 -10.06 39.69
N THR A 51 -6.65 -9.98 40.76
CA THR A 51 -5.84 -11.10 41.28
C THR A 51 -6.75 -12.14 41.93
N ASN A 52 -6.94 -13.27 41.27
CA ASN A 52 -7.45 -14.48 41.93
C ASN A 52 -6.31 -15.48 42.12
N SER A 53 -5.77 -15.51 43.29
CA SER A 53 -4.92 -16.59 43.75
C SER A 53 -5.81 -17.78 44.11
N ILE A 54 -5.71 -18.88 43.37
CA ILE A 54 -6.23 -20.17 43.78
C ILE A 54 -5.04 -21.10 43.96
N ALA A 55 -4.98 -21.64 45.19
CA ALA A 55 -3.94 -22.53 45.66
C ALA A 55 -3.84 -23.81 44.81
N ALA A 56 -2.61 -24.19 44.52
CA ALA A 56 -2.29 -25.48 43.93
C ALA A 56 -2.55 -26.62 44.92
N THR A 57 -3.50 -27.49 44.60
CA THR A 57 -3.53 -28.85 45.13
C THR A 57 -3.10 -29.81 44.03
N ASN A 58 -1.91 -30.38 44.21
CA ASN A 58 -1.41 -31.48 43.40
C ASN A 58 -2.34 -32.70 43.56
N THR A 59 -2.91 -33.12 42.41
CA THR A 59 -3.38 -34.52 42.31
C THR A 59 -2.85 -35.06 40.97
N VAL A 60 -1.87 -35.94 41.09
CA VAL A 60 -1.36 -36.76 40.01
C VAL A 60 -2.41 -37.84 39.72
N ALA A 61 -3.12 -37.69 38.61
CA ALA A 61 -3.87 -38.81 38.02
C ALA A 61 -4.17 -38.51 36.52
N ASN A 62 -3.75 -39.45 35.69
CA ASN A 62 -4.20 -39.72 34.33
C ASN A 62 -3.68 -38.88 33.14
N THR A 63 -2.48 -39.22 32.74
CA THR A 63 -1.91 -39.02 31.41
C THR A 63 -2.33 -40.11 30.40
N VAL A 64 -3.59 -40.46 30.24
CA VAL A 64 -4.02 -41.48 29.24
C VAL A 64 -5.31 -41.11 28.48
N ALA A 65 -5.80 -39.90 28.53
CA ALA A 65 -7.05 -39.53 27.84
C ALA A 65 -6.93 -38.56 26.65
N ALA A 66 -5.72 -38.16 26.29
CA ALA A 66 -5.54 -37.15 25.22
C ALA A 66 -5.52 -37.70 23.77
N ASN A 67 -5.73 -39.02 23.58
CA ASN A 67 -5.67 -39.66 22.24
C ASN A 67 -6.99 -40.28 21.75
N SER A 68 -8.12 -39.97 22.37
CA SER A 68 -9.43 -40.43 21.88
C SER A 68 -9.88 -39.56 20.67
N GLU A 69 -10.41 -40.20 19.63
CA GLU A 69 -10.95 -39.52 18.45
C GLU A 69 -11.91 -38.34 18.74
N PRO A 70 -12.82 -38.42 19.72
CA PRO A 70 -13.70 -37.29 20.05
C PRO A 70 -12.94 -36.09 20.65
N ALA A 71 -11.83 -36.29 21.36
CA ALA A 71 -11.01 -35.20 21.91
C ALA A 71 -10.24 -34.48 20.77
N LYS A 72 -9.72 -35.22 19.81
CA LYS A 72 -9.08 -34.66 18.61
C LYS A 72 -10.08 -33.90 17.75
N ALA A 73 -11.29 -34.42 17.57
CA ALA A 73 -12.35 -33.76 16.83
C ALA A 73 -12.80 -32.47 17.52
N ALA A 74 -12.91 -32.43 18.84
CA ALA A 74 -13.26 -31.23 19.60
C ALA A 74 -12.18 -30.14 19.50
N VAL A 75 -10.90 -30.49 19.56
CA VAL A 75 -9.78 -29.55 19.39
C VAL A 75 -9.78 -28.97 17.96
N VAL A 76 -9.99 -29.81 16.95
CA VAL A 76 -10.04 -29.36 15.53
C VAL A 76 -11.23 -28.41 15.30
N LEU A 77 -12.40 -28.68 15.90
CA LEU A 77 -13.57 -27.82 15.81
C LEU A 77 -13.32 -26.46 16.51
N ASP A 78 -12.63 -26.45 17.64
CA ASP A 78 -12.28 -25.20 18.34
C ASP A 78 -11.27 -24.37 17.54
N GLU A 79 -10.25 -24.99 16.96
CA GLU A 79 -9.30 -24.33 16.06
C GLU A 79 -9.98 -23.74 14.80
N GLN A 80 -10.92 -24.48 14.21
CA GLN A 80 -11.68 -23.98 13.06
C GLN A 80 -12.59 -22.80 13.45
N ALA A 81 -13.22 -22.86 14.61
CA ALA A 81 -14.04 -21.76 15.11
C ALA A 81 -13.18 -20.48 15.36
N ALA A 82 -12.02 -20.66 15.98
CA ALA A 82 -11.08 -19.58 16.23
C ALA A 82 -10.55 -18.96 14.93
N LEU A 83 -10.23 -19.80 13.93
CA LEU A 83 -9.80 -19.34 12.62
C LEU A 83 -10.91 -18.52 11.92
N LYS A 84 -12.14 -19.03 11.94
CA LYS A 84 -13.29 -18.33 11.36
C LYS A 84 -13.56 -16.99 12.04
N GLN A 85 -13.45 -16.94 13.37
CA GLN A 85 -13.60 -15.70 14.12
C GLN A 85 -12.52 -14.67 13.74
N LYS A 86 -11.27 -15.12 13.61
CA LYS A 86 -10.16 -14.27 13.16
C LYS A 86 -10.38 -13.74 11.74
N GLN A 87 -10.84 -14.58 10.83
CA GLN A 87 -11.16 -14.17 9.46
C GLN A 87 -12.29 -13.14 9.42
N GLN A 88 -13.34 -13.34 10.23
CA GLN A 88 -14.44 -12.39 10.33
C GLN A 88 -13.96 -11.05 10.88
N TYR A 89 -13.15 -11.04 11.94
CA TYR A 89 -12.59 -9.81 12.51
C TYR A 89 -11.73 -9.05 11.49
N GLN A 90 -10.93 -9.74 10.69
CA GLN A 90 -10.15 -9.13 9.61
C GLN A 90 -11.07 -8.52 8.55
N ALA A 91 -12.08 -9.26 8.10
CA ALA A 91 -13.05 -8.76 7.13
C ALA A 91 -13.80 -7.52 7.62
N ASP A 92 -14.21 -7.50 8.89
CA ASP A 92 -14.91 -6.35 9.49
C ASP A 92 -13.98 -5.12 9.54
N THR A 93 -12.71 -5.33 9.90
CA THR A 93 -11.71 -4.26 9.96
C THR A 93 -11.43 -3.68 8.57
N GLU A 94 -11.22 -4.52 7.56
CA GLU A 94 -11.02 -4.10 6.18
C GLU A 94 -12.25 -3.39 5.62
N THR A 95 -13.45 -3.88 5.94
CA THR A 95 -14.72 -3.26 5.51
C THR A 95 -14.82 -1.80 5.95
N MET A 96 -14.41 -1.48 7.17
CA MET A 96 -14.44 -0.09 7.66
C MET A 96 -13.49 0.81 6.86
N GLY A 97 -12.28 0.33 6.56
CA GLY A 97 -11.33 1.04 5.71
C GLY A 97 -11.87 1.27 4.30
N LEU A 98 -12.43 0.23 3.68
CA LEU A 98 -13.02 0.32 2.34
C LEU A 98 -14.22 1.26 2.28
N LEU A 99 -15.09 1.23 3.28
CA LEU A 99 -16.22 2.16 3.37
C LEU A 99 -15.73 3.60 3.43
N TRP A 100 -14.72 3.87 4.26
CA TRP A 100 -14.12 5.21 4.33
C TRP A 100 -13.53 5.65 2.99
N MET A 101 -12.73 4.81 2.33
CA MET A 101 -12.14 5.11 1.03
C MET A 101 -13.22 5.39 -0.04
N ARG A 102 -14.33 4.64 -0.03
CA ARG A 102 -15.38 4.79 -1.05
C ARG A 102 -16.38 5.89 -0.80
N THR A 103 -16.61 6.27 0.44
CA THR A 103 -17.73 7.16 0.79
C THR A 103 -17.31 8.47 1.43
N SER A 104 -16.11 8.57 2.00
CA SER A 104 -15.71 9.78 2.70
C SER A 104 -15.23 10.88 1.76
N ALA A 105 -15.62 12.11 2.06
CA ALA A 105 -15.10 13.29 1.38
C ALA A 105 -13.64 13.57 1.76
N GLU A 106 -13.25 13.19 2.99
CA GLU A 106 -11.89 13.35 3.49
C GLU A 106 -10.89 12.52 2.67
N TYR A 107 -11.21 11.25 2.37
CA TYR A 107 -10.34 10.42 1.54
C TYR A 107 -10.10 11.05 0.17
N ARG A 108 -11.17 11.52 -0.48
CA ARG A 108 -11.06 12.21 -1.77
C ARG A 108 -10.21 13.47 -1.67
N ALA A 109 -10.42 14.28 -0.62
CA ALA A 109 -9.65 15.49 -0.38
C ALA A 109 -8.16 15.19 -0.16
N LEU A 110 -7.82 14.12 0.57
CA LEU A 110 -6.43 13.69 0.79
C LEU A 110 -5.77 13.21 -0.50
N ALA A 111 -6.49 12.47 -1.36
CA ALA A 111 -5.98 12.05 -2.66
C ALA A 111 -5.66 13.26 -3.54
N TYR A 112 -6.58 14.20 -3.70
CA TYR A 112 -6.35 15.46 -4.43
C TYR A 112 -5.20 16.28 -3.82
N GLN A 113 -5.10 16.36 -2.50
CA GLN A 113 -4.00 17.06 -1.81
C GLN A 113 -2.65 16.44 -2.16
N GLY A 114 -2.55 15.10 -2.14
CA GLY A 114 -1.33 14.38 -2.51
C GLY A 114 -0.88 14.72 -3.93
N TYR A 115 -1.79 14.67 -4.90
CA TYR A 115 -1.48 15.02 -6.28
C TYR A 115 -1.17 16.51 -6.47
N ASN A 116 -1.82 17.41 -5.74
CA ASN A 116 -1.50 18.84 -5.79
C ASN A 116 -0.09 19.13 -5.27
N VAL A 117 0.33 18.47 -4.19
CA VAL A 117 1.70 18.58 -3.67
C VAL A 117 2.68 18.03 -4.70
N ALA A 118 2.43 16.84 -5.25
CA ALA A 118 3.25 16.23 -6.29
C ALA A 118 3.38 17.14 -7.52
N MET A 119 2.27 17.73 -7.99
CA MET A 119 2.28 18.66 -9.11
C MET A 119 3.12 19.93 -8.86
N ASN A 120 3.09 20.45 -7.64
CA ASN A 120 3.96 21.59 -7.28
C ASN A 120 5.43 21.22 -7.37
N LEU A 121 5.82 20.02 -6.90
CA LEU A 121 7.20 19.53 -7.04
C LEU A 121 7.61 19.37 -8.50
N VAL A 122 6.72 18.83 -9.34
CA VAL A 122 6.96 18.72 -10.78
C VAL A 122 7.17 20.09 -11.42
N LYS A 123 6.30 21.06 -11.15
CA LYS A 123 6.41 22.44 -11.68
C LYS A 123 7.72 23.11 -11.24
N MET A 124 8.11 22.94 -9.99
CA MET A 124 9.39 23.45 -9.49
C MET A 124 10.58 22.83 -10.23
N ALA A 125 10.55 21.51 -10.44
CA ALA A 125 11.62 20.81 -11.15
C ALA A 125 11.72 21.21 -12.64
N VAL A 126 10.58 21.37 -13.30
CA VAL A 126 10.52 21.85 -14.71
C VAL A 126 11.06 23.26 -14.83
N ALA A 127 10.81 24.13 -13.86
CA ALA A 127 11.28 25.52 -13.85
C ALA A 127 12.78 25.67 -13.50
N ASP A 128 13.42 24.62 -12.94
CA ASP A 128 14.81 24.68 -12.50
C ASP A 128 15.78 24.27 -13.63
N PRO A 129 16.58 25.20 -14.18
CA PRO A 129 17.53 24.89 -15.24
C PRO A 129 18.66 23.95 -14.80
N SER A 130 18.88 23.74 -13.51
CA SER A 130 19.94 22.84 -13.01
C SER A 130 19.65 21.36 -13.31
N HIS A 131 18.41 21.01 -13.59
CA HIS A 131 17.96 19.64 -13.89
C HIS A 131 18.09 19.22 -15.36
N GLN A 132 18.50 20.14 -16.26
CA GLN A 132 18.54 19.92 -17.70
C GLN A 132 19.54 18.87 -18.23
N ARG A 133 20.32 18.24 -17.35
CA ARG A 133 21.30 17.21 -17.75
C ARG A 133 20.70 15.85 -18.09
N LYS A 134 19.52 15.54 -17.57
CA LYS A 134 18.74 14.33 -17.82
C LYS A 134 17.27 14.72 -18.00
N PRO A 135 16.51 13.97 -18.80
CA PRO A 135 15.07 14.16 -18.85
C PRO A 135 14.47 13.96 -17.43
N LEU A 136 13.42 14.72 -17.16
CA LEU A 136 12.69 14.62 -15.88
C LEU A 136 11.77 13.41 -15.91
N ALA A 137 11.62 12.74 -14.77
CA ALA A 137 10.68 11.66 -14.59
C ALA A 137 10.03 11.69 -13.20
N ILE A 138 8.84 11.09 -13.12
CA ILE A 138 8.22 10.68 -11.85
C ILE A 138 8.05 9.17 -11.84
N VAL A 139 8.09 8.58 -10.65
CA VAL A 139 7.90 7.15 -10.45
C VAL A 139 6.75 6.92 -9.48
N LEU A 140 5.78 6.14 -9.90
CA LEU A 140 4.54 5.92 -9.19
C LEU A 140 4.32 4.42 -8.96
N ASP A 141 3.80 4.04 -7.80
CA ASP A 141 3.16 2.74 -7.64
C ASP A 141 1.83 2.71 -8.41
N ALA A 142 1.25 1.54 -8.56
CA ALA A 142 -0.04 1.37 -9.22
C ALA A 142 -1.19 1.32 -8.21
N ASP A 143 -1.20 0.27 -7.39
CA ASP A 143 -2.33 -0.09 -6.53
C ASP A 143 -2.40 0.89 -5.35
N GLU A 144 -3.60 1.40 -5.09
CA GLU A 144 -3.92 2.43 -4.09
C GLU A 144 -3.07 3.72 -4.21
N THR A 145 -2.42 3.87 -5.38
CA THR A 145 -1.64 5.07 -5.71
C THR A 145 -2.17 5.78 -6.93
N VAL A 146 -2.32 5.10 -8.07
CA VAL A 146 -2.96 5.66 -9.28
C VAL A 146 -4.27 4.94 -9.62
N VAL A 147 -4.46 3.70 -9.14
CA VAL A 147 -5.71 2.96 -9.27
C VAL A 147 -6.29 2.60 -7.92
N ASP A 148 -7.61 2.61 -7.86
CA ASP A 148 -8.47 2.27 -6.72
C ASP A 148 -9.00 0.84 -6.92
N ASN A 149 -8.59 -0.08 -6.05
CA ASN A 149 -9.04 -1.47 -6.05
C ASN A 149 -10.08 -1.77 -4.97
N THR A 150 -10.64 -0.78 -4.33
CA THR A 150 -11.61 -0.96 -3.22
C THR A 150 -12.81 -1.79 -3.64
N LYS A 151 -13.21 -1.74 -4.92
CA LYS A 151 -14.28 -2.58 -5.46
C LYS A 151 -13.88 -4.06 -5.45
N LEU A 152 -12.69 -4.39 -5.92
CA LEU A 152 -12.17 -5.77 -5.93
C LEU A 152 -12.03 -6.31 -4.50
N MET A 153 -11.49 -5.48 -3.59
CA MET A 153 -11.35 -5.84 -2.18
C MET A 153 -12.72 -6.09 -1.53
N GLY A 154 -13.71 -5.22 -1.79
CA GLY A 154 -15.08 -5.39 -1.31
C GLY A 154 -15.75 -6.67 -1.83
N GLU A 155 -15.55 -7.02 -3.10
CA GLU A 155 -16.01 -8.28 -3.68
C GLU A 155 -15.33 -9.49 -3.00
N SER A 156 -14.05 -9.39 -2.66
CA SER A 156 -13.33 -10.43 -1.91
C SER A 156 -13.95 -10.68 -0.55
N ILE A 157 -14.20 -9.61 0.21
CA ILE A 157 -14.83 -9.70 1.54
C ILE A 157 -16.23 -10.31 1.44
N ALA A 158 -17.04 -9.86 0.48
CA ALA A 158 -18.39 -10.38 0.25
C ALA A 158 -18.39 -11.89 -0.08
N ASN A 159 -17.34 -12.38 -0.70
CA ASN A 159 -17.13 -13.80 -1.00
C ASN A 159 -16.47 -14.59 0.15
N GLY A 160 -16.33 -13.98 1.35
CA GLY A 160 -15.80 -14.63 2.55
C GLY A 160 -14.27 -14.64 2.64
N ASN A 161 -13.56 -13.91 1.78
CA ASN A 161 -12.11 -13.77 1.81
C ASN A 161 -11.74 -12.44 2.50
N GLY A 162 -11.73 -12.44 3.81
CA GLY A 162 -11.41 -11.25 4.62
C GLY A 162 -9.92 -11.00 4.81
N ARG A 163 -9.05 -11.44 3.90
CA ARG A 163 -7.61 -11.16 3.96
C ARG A 163 -7.02 -11.16 2.56
N PHE A 164 -5.88 -10.47 2.42
CA PHE A 164 -5.10 -10.52 1.19
C PHE A 164 -4.66 -11.96 0.87
N ASP A 165 -4.98 -12.41 -0.35
CA ASP A 165 -4.59 -13.68 -0.93
C ASP A 165 -3.96 -13.43 -2.31
N ALA A 166 -2.67 -13.72 -2.45
CA ALA A 166 -1.93 -13.40 -3.66
C ALA A 166 -2.45 -14.12 -4.93
N PRO A 167 -2.83 -15.41 -4.92
CA PRO A 167 -3.48 -16.07 -6.05
C PRO A 167 -4.78 -15.38 -6.46
N TRP A 168 -5.67 -15.09 -5.50
CA TRP A 168 -6.90 -14.37 -5.75
C TRP A 168 -6.63 -12.97 -6.31
N TRP A 169 -5.69 -12.24 -5.72
CA TRP A 169 -5.32 -10.89 -6.14
C TRP A 169 -4.87 -10.84 -7.60
N ARG A 170 -3.99 -11.76 -8.00
CA ARG A 170 -3.54 -11.87 -9.40
C ARG A 170 -4.70 -12.08 -10.36
N GLN A 171 -5.66 -12.93 -9.99
CA GLN A 171 -6.84 -13.18 -10.80
C GLN A 171 -7.80 -11.98 -10.84
N ALA A 172 -8.00 -11.30 -9.72
CA ALA A 172 -8.84 -10.12 -9.63
C ALA A 172 -8.29 -8.96 -10.49
N VAL A 173 -7.00 -8.67 -10.37
CA VAL A 173 -6.32 -7.64 -11.18
C VAL A 173 -6.32 -7.99 -12.68
N HIS A 174 -6.22 -9.28 -13.01
CA HIS A 174 -6.31 -9.76 -14.41
C HIS A 174 -7.62 -9.40 -15.09
N GLN A 175 -8.69 -9.14 -14.35
CA GLN A 175 -9.96 -8.67 -14.92
C GLN A 175 -9.91 -7.23 -15.45
N GLY A 176 -8.88 -6.45 -15.11
CA GLY A 176 -8.68 -5.08 -15.59
C GLY A 176 -9.77 -4.09 -15.15
N LYS A 177 -10.38 -4.29 -13.98
CA LYS A 177 -11.53 -3.51 -13.49
C LYS A 177 -11.21 -2.47 -12.41
N SER A 178 -9.94 -2.22 -12.14
CA SER A 178 -9.52 -1.15 -11.22
C SER A 178 -9.98 0.20 -11.74
N GLN A 179 -10.40 1.08 -10.85
CA GLN A 179 -10.82 2.45 -11.16
C GLN A 179 -9.64 3.41 -10.97
N ALA A 180 -9.72 4.61 -11.54
CA ALA A 180 -8.71 5.62 -11.25
C ALA A 180 -8.91 6.17 -9.82
N MET A 181 -7.80 6.42 -9.12
CA MET A 181 -7.82 7.19 -7.88
C MET A 181 -8.37 8.60 -8.13
N PRO A 182 -9.08 9.20 -7.17
CA PRO A 182 -9.58 10.58 -7.31
C PRO A 182 -8.45 11.56 -7.61
N GLY A 183 -8.46 12.19 -8.79
CA GLY A 183 -7.45 13.16 -9.23
C GLY A 183 -6.26 12.57 -9.99
N ALA A 184 -6.15 11.23 -10.09
CA ALA A 184 -5.01 10.58 -10.74
C ALA A 184 -4.95 10.90 -12.25
N VAL A 185 -6.07 10.82 -12.94
CA VAL A 185 -6.14 11.04 -14.40
C VAL A 185 -5.68 12.45 -14.74
N GLU A 186 -6.20 13.44 -14.05
CA GLU A 186 -5.88 14.85 -14.24
C GLU A 186 -4.39 15.11 -13.94
N PHE A 187 -3.90 14.59 -12.82
CA PHE A 187 -2.50 14.72 -12.41
C PHE A 187 -1.55 14.13 -13.45
N LEU A 188 -1.76 12.86 -13.84
CA LEU A 188 -0.89 12.17 -14.79
C LEU A 188 -0.86 12.86 -16.17
N ASN A 189 -2.02 13.28 -16.67
CA ASN A 189 -2.09 13.99 -17.94
C ASN A 189 -1.43 15.36 -17.87
N GLU A 190 -1.53 16.07 -16.75
CA GLU A 190 -0.86 17.35 -16.60
C GLU A 190 0.67 17.19 -16.49
N VAL A 191 1.17 16.17 -15.77
CA VAL A 191 2.60 15.83 -15.75
C VAL A 191 3.12 15.52 -17.14
N HIS A 192 2.39 14.72 -17.91
CA HIS A 192 2.75 14.37 -19.29
C HIS A 192 2.82 15.61 -20.19
N LYS A 193 1.88 16.55 -20.07
CA LYS A 193 1.90 17.83 -20.79
C LYS A 193 3.11 18.69 -20.47
N GLN A 194 3.66 18.57 -19.26
CA GLN A 194 4.90 19.26 -18.85
C GLN A 194 6.16 18.63 -19.46
N GLY A 195 6.04 17.55 -20.24
CA GLY A 195 7.17 16.82 -20.82
C GLY A 195 7.97 16.00 -19.81
N VAL A 196 7.35 15.61 -18.70
CA VAL A 196 7.95 14.77 -17.66
C VAL A 196 7.53 13.32 -17.90
N GLU A 197 8.50 12.41 -17.93
CA GLU A 197 8.25 10.98 -18.12
C GLU A 197 7.60 10.35 -16.89
N ILE A 198 6.70 9.39 -17.11
CA ILE A 198 5.92 8.75 -16.05
C ILE A 198 6.20 7.26 -16.06
N PHE A 199 6.74 6.74 -14.94
CA PHE A 199 6.98 5.33 -14.75
C PHE A 199 6.03 4.75 -13.70
N TYR A 200 5.37 3.64 -14.05
CA TYR A 200 4.52 2.86 -13.15
C TYR A 200 5.31 1.64 -12.68
N VAL A 201 5.72 1.62 -11.42
CA VAL A 201 6.53 0.54 -10.83
C VAL A 201 5.72 -0.20 -9.77
N SER A 202 5.15 -1.34 -10.15
CA SER A 202 4.22 -2.09 -9.31
C SER A 202 4.67 -3.52 -9.03
N ASN A 203 4.21 -4.06 -7.91
CA ASN A 203 4.37 -5.47 -7.56
C ASN A 203 3.22 -6.36 -8.08
N ARG A 204 2.46 -5.90 -9.06
CA ARG A 204 1.62 -6.77 -9.89
C ARG A 204 2.52 -7.77 -10.63
N TYR A 205 2.10 -9.04 -10.68
CA TYR A 205 2.91 -10.10 -11.28
C TYR A 205 2.87 -10.05 -12.81
N ALA A 206 3.97 -9.66 -13.44
CA ALA A 206 4.06 -9.41 -14.88
C ALA A 206 3.58 -10.57 -15.75
N PRO A 207 3.98 -11.84 -15.52
CA PRO A 207 3.57 -12.95 -16.37
C PRO A 207 2.05 -13.18 -16.47
N VAL A 208 1.28 -12.65 -15.53
CA VAL A 208 -0.19 -12.82 -15.47
C VAL A 208 -0.91 -11.50 -15.73
N ASN A 209 -0.38 -10.38 -15.20
CA ASN A 209 -1.13 -9.14 -15.10
C ASN A 209 -0.67 -8.04 -16.06
N TYR A 210 0.41 -8.25 -16.86
CA TYR A 210 0.95 -7.17 -17.68
C TYR A 210 -0.08 -6.63 -18.67
N ASP A 211 -0.63 -7.48 -19.54
CA ASP A 211 -1.56 -7.05 -20.59
C ASP A 211 -2.85 -6.45 -20.00
N ALA A 212 -3.38 -7.06 -18.94
CA ALA A 212 -4.56 -6.54 -18.24
C ALA A 212 -4.29 -5.17 -17.61
N THR A 213 -3.09 -4.94 -17.05
CA THR A 213 -2.69 -3.64 -16.49
C THR A 213 -2.58 -2.59 -17.60
N VAL A 214 -1.91 -2.92 -18.71
CA VAL A 214 -1.81 -2.04 -19.89
C VAL A 214 -3.18 -1.65 -20.41
N GLN A 215 -4.07 -2.63 -20.60
CA GLN A 215 -5.42 -2.37 -21.06
C GLN A 215 -6.19 -1.47 -20.11
N ASN A 216 -6.20 -1.81 -18.81
CA ASN A 216 -6.90 -1.02 -17.80
C ASN A 216 -6.39 0.42 -17.75
N PHE A 217 -5.07 0.65 -17.78
CA PHE A 217 -4.49 2.00 -17.73
C PHE A 217 -4.85 2.81 -18.99
N LYS A 218 -4.88 2.18 -20.16
CA LYS A 218 -5.35 2.82 -21.40
C LYS A 218 -6.83 3.21 -21.31
N GLU A 219 -7.68 2.32 -20.80
CA GLU A 219 -9.10 2.58 -20.60
C GLU A 219 -9.36 3.71 -19.60
N LEU A 220 -8.50 3.85 -18.58
CA LEU A 220 -8.54 4.96 -17.63
C LEU A 220 -7.99 6.28 -18.20
N GLY A 221 -7.38 6.27 -19.38
CA GLY A 221 -6.81 7.45 -20.02
C GLY A 221 -5.48 7.88 -19.41
N PHE A 222 -4.70 6.96 -18.84
CA PHE A 222 -3.36 7.24 -18.33
C PHE A 222 -2.37 7.40 -19.49
N PRO A 223 -1.43 8.34 -19.42
CA PRO A 223 -0.32 8.48 -20.37
C PRO A 223 0.81 7.47 -20.10
N SER A 224 1.78 7.37 -21.01
CA SER A 224 2.99 6.54 -20.88
C SER A 224 2.69 5.06 -20.60
N VAL A 225 1.66 4.51 -21.28
CA VAL A 225 1.20 3.13 -21.08
C VAL A 225 1.83 2.23 -22.15
N ASP A 226 3.09 1.87 -21.94
CA ASP A 226 3.88 1.00 -22.82
C ASP A 226 4.91 0.17 -22.02
N LYS A 227 5.73 -0.63 -22.73
CA LYS A 227 6.71 -1.55 -22.14
C LYS A 227 7.86 -0.87 -21.42
N ASP A 228 8.19 0.35 -21.80
CA ASP A 228 9.31 1.07 -21.21
C ASP A 228 8.91 1.77 -19.90
N HIS A 229 7.62 2.05 -19.73
CA HIS A 229 7.09 2.83 -18.62
C HIS A 229 6.31 2.01 -17.58
N ILE A 230 5.80 0.82 -17.93
CA ILE A 230 5.13 -0.09 -16.99
C ILE A 230 6.07 -1.20 -16.56
N LEU A 231 6.59 -1.09 -15.34
CA LEU A 231 7.59 -2.00 -14.78
C LEU A 231 6.96 -2.82 -13.65
N LEU A 232 6.45 -4.00 -14.01
CA LEU A 232 5.85 -4.93 -13.06
C LEU A 232 6.91 -5.89 -12.49
N PHE A 233 6.55 -6.62 -11.41
CA PHE A 233 7.44 -7.59 -10.81
C PHE A 233 7.41 -8.93 -11.57
N GLU A 234 8.59 -9.53 -11.77
CA GLU A 234 8.72 -10.85 -12.40
C GLU A 234 9.21 -11.92 -11.41
N LYS A 235 10.34 -11.69 -10.78
CA LYS A 235 11.00 -12.66 -9.89
C LYS A 235 11.19 -12.14 -8.48
N ASP A 236 11.45 -10.85 -8.35
CA ASP A 236 11.72 -10.19 -7.09
C ASP A 236 10.77 -9.00 -6.91
N SER A 237 10.12 -8.95 -5.75
CA SER A 237 9.21 -7.85 -5.39
C SER A 237 9.94 -6.57 -4.97
N ASP A 238 11.25 -6.62 -4.74
CA ASP A 238 12.05 -5.42 -4.49
C ASP A 238 11.95 -4.47 -5.69
N LYS A 239 11.50 -3.25 -5.42
CA LYS A 239 11.37 -2.19 -6.42
C LYS A 239 12.68 -1.46 -6.69
N GLN A 240 13.67 -1.55 -5.77
CA GLN A 240 14.90 -0.77 -5.85
C GLN A 240 15.67 -0.96 -7.17
N PRO A 241 15.88 -2.18 -7.69
CA PRO A 241 16.56 -2.35 -8.98
C PRO A 241 15.87 -1.65 -10.15
N ARG A 242 14.52 -1.60 -10.12
CA ARG A 242 13.72 -0.89 -11.13
C ARG A 242 13.86 0.62 -10.99
N PHE A 243 13.85 1.14 -9.76
CA PHE A 243 14.10 2.57 -9.46
C PHE A 243 15.51 2.98 -9.91
N ASP A 244 16.55 2.19 -9.61
CA ASP A 244 17.92 2.46 -10.01
C ASP A 244 18.09 2.49 -11.53
N ALA A 245 17.40 1.60 -12.26
CA ALA A 245 17.41 1.57 -13.70
C ALA A 245 16.82 2.85 -14.32
N ILE A 246 15.75 3.37 -13.75
CA ILE A 246 15.13 4.66 -14.15
C ILE A 246 16.08 5.81 -13.81
N ALA A 247 16.60 5.88 -12.58
CA ALA A 247 17.46 6.96 -12.10
C ALA A 247 18.79 7.08 -12.87
N LYS A 248 19.26 6.00 -13.50
CA LYS A 248 20.43 6.04 -14.41
C LYS A 248 20.18 6.92 -15.63
N LYS A 249 18.96 6.91 -16.17
CA LYS A 249 18.61 7.59 -17.41
C LYS A 249 17.92 8.93 -17.18
N TYR A 250 17.14 9.06 -16.12
CA TYR A 250 16.28 10.19 -15.82
C TYR A 250 16.66 10.89 -14.51
N TYR A 251 16.29 12.14 -14.39
CA TYR A 251 16.25 12.82 -13.10
C TYR A 251 14.86 12.58 -12.48
N VAL A 252 14.80 11.73 -11.47
CA VAL A 252 13.54 11.41 -10.81
C VAL A 252 13.19 12.53 -9.85
N VAL A 253 12.12 13.26 -10.15
CA VAL A 253 11.61 14.39 -9.37
C VAL A 253 10.96 13.92 -8.08
N LEU A 254 10.15 12.85 -8.16
CA LEU A 254 9.46 12.28 -7.02
C LEU A 254 9.20 10.78 -7.20
N TYR A 255 9.08 10.11 -6.07
CA TYR A 255 8.49 8.78 -5.96
C TYR A 255 7.16 8.92 -5.21
N MET A 256 6.12 8.21 -5.66
CA MET A 256 4.80 8.23 -5.04
C MET A 256 4.26 6.82 -4.89
N GLY A 257 3.76 6.48 -3.71
CA GLY A 257 3.21 5.18 -3.38
C GLY A 257 2.38 5.23 -2.11
N ASP A 258 1.58 4.20 -1.89
CA ASP A 258 0.78 4.01 -0.67
C ASP A 258 1.60 3.45 0.51
N ASN A 259 2.79 2.91 0.21
CA ASN A 259 3.69 2.32 1.20
C ASN A 259 5.08 2.97 1.09
N ALA A 260 5.56 3.51 2.19
CA ALA A 260 6.88 4.14 2.29
C ALA A 260 8.04 3.14 2.51
N GLY A 261 7.77 1.85 2.56
CA GLY A 261 8.70 0.72 2.51
C GLY A 261 9.36 0.41 3.80
#